data_05e5623ebe8bce68e86d611766cd5233
#
_entry.id   05e5623ebe8bce68e86d611766cd5233
#
_cell.length_a   1.000
_cell.length_b   1.000
_cell.length_c   1.000
_cell.angle_alpha   90.00
_cell.angle_beta   90.00
_cell.angle_gamma   90.00
#
_symmetry.space_group_name_H-M   'P 1'
#
loop_
_entity.id
_entity.type
_entity.pdbx_description
1 polymer ?
#
loop_
_entity_poly.entity_id
_entity_poly.type
_entity_poly.pdbx_seq_one_letter_code
_entity_poly.pdbx_strand_id
1 'polypeptide(L)'
;DWIPSIFFAVVAATTIRAFSFEAYTIPTPSMEKSLMVGDYLFVSKAHYGVRMPMTPVAIPLMHATIPFTQLPSFTTKVQLPYFRLPAFQEVQRNQSFVFNYPGEVENPIDKKQNYVKRCVAVAGDTLSVVNGMVHINGEEQTWPDRANSQFSYYVRTNADNALNPRTLKDKFDINYINNEQQLRYQNSSDV
;
A
#
# COMPACT_ATOMS: atom_id res chain seq x y z
N ASP A 1 -2.04 -41.36 -5.10
CA ASP A 1 -1.61 -40.91 -3.75
C ASP A 1 -1.84 -39.41 -3.62
N TRP A 2 -2.96 -38.99 -3.02
CA TRP A 2 -3.35 -37.60 -2.91
C TRP A 2 -2.51 -36.79 -1.90
N ILE A 3 -1.98 -37.43 -0.84
CA ILE A 3 -1.18 -36.74 0.20
C ILE A 3 0.12 -36.14 -0.38
N PRO A 4 0.97 -36.89 -1.13
CA PRO A 4 2.16 -36.30 -1.77
C PRO A 4 1.82 -35.20 -2.76
N SER A 5 0.71 -35.29 -3.50
CA SER A 5 0.28 -34.29 -4.44
C SER A 5 -0.11 -32.99 -3.75
N ILE A 6 -0.83 -33.04 -2.63
CA ILE A 6 -1.14 -31.85 -1.83
C ILE A 6 0.13 -31.25 -1.24
N PHE A 7 1.02 -32.06 -0.67
CA PHE A 7 2.30 -31.58 -0.14
C PHE A 7 3.12 -30.86 -1.21
N PHE A 8 3.26 -31.46 -2.39
CA PHE A 8 3.95 -30.82 -3.51
C PHE A 8 3.29 -29.50 -3.90
N ALA A 9 1.96 -29.45 -4.01
CA ALA A 9 1.24 -28.23 -4.39
C ALA A 9 1.45 -27.10 -3.35
N VAL A 10 1.43 -27.41 -2.06
CA VAL A 10 1.69 -26.43 -0.99
C VAL A 10 3.11 -25.89 -1.04
N VAL A 11 4.10 -26.79 -1.22
CA VAL A 11 5.52 -26.38 -1.33
C VAL A 11 5.73 -25.51 -2.56
N ALA A 12 5.21 -25.94 -3.73
CA ALA A 12 5.34 -25.19 -4.97
C ALA A 12 4.67 -23.80 -4.86
N ALA A 13 3.43 -23.72 -4.37
CA ALA A 13 2.71 -22.47 -4.19
C ALA A 13 3.43 -21.54 -3.22
N THR A 14 3.94 -22.05 -2.11
CA THR A 14 4.69 -21.26 -1.12
C THR A 14 5.99 -20.71 -1.72
N THR A 15 6.69 -21.53 -2.50
CA THR A 15 7.94 -21.12 -3.19
C THR A 15 7.66 -20.03 -4.23
N ILE A 16 6.66 -20.22 -5.09
CA ILE A 16 6.25 -19.21 -6.07
C ILE A 16 5.89 -17.90 -5.37
N ARG A 17 5.05 -17.97 -4.33
CA ARG A 17 4.65 -16.81 -3.55
C ARG A 17 5.83 -16.11 -2.86
N ALA A 18 6.80 -16.86 -2.37
CA ALA A 18 7.97 -16.30 -1.70
C ALA A 18 8.92 -15.57 -2.66
N PHE A 19 9.16 -16.11 -3.87
CA PHE A 19 10.27 -15.71 -4.71
C PHE A 19 9.86 -15.08 -6.05
N SER A 20 8.65 -15.32 -6.55
CA SER A 20 8.26 -14.88 -7.89
C SER A 20 7.22 -13.78 -7.86
N PHE A 21 5.98 -14.11 -7.57
CA PHE A 21 4.88 -13.15 -7.54
C PHE A 21 3.84 -13.55 -6.48
N GLU A 22 3.10 -12.54 -6.03
CA GLU A 22 2.04 -12.70 -5.04
C GLU A 22 0.79 -11.95 -5.50
N ALA A 23 -0.38 -12.60 -5.34
CA ALA A 23 -1.67 -12.00 -5.66
C ALA A 23 -2.19 -11.19 -4.49
N TYR A 24 -2.71 -10.00 -4.79
CA TYR A 24 -3.36 -9.10 -3.84
C TYR A 24 -4.66 -8.56 -4.39
N THR A 25 -5.56 -8.21 -3.48
CA THR A 25 -6.77 -7.45 -3.79
C THR A 25 -6.63 -6.04 -3.22
N ILE A 26 -7.08 -5.03 -3.96
CA ILE A 26 -7.05 -3.63 -3.51
C ILE A 26 -8.24 -3.36 -2.58
N PRO A 27 -8.00 -3.08 -1.27
CA PRO A 27 -9.09 -2.87 -0.32
C PRO A 27 -9.50 -1.41 -0.14
N THR A 28 -8.68 -0.44 -0.58
CA THR A 28 -8.86 0.98 -0.29
C THR A 28 -8.69 1.85 -1.53
N PRO A 29 -9.39 3.02 -1.60
CA PRO A 29 -9.37 3.90 -2.77
C PRO A 29 -8.14 4.81 -2.86
N SER A 30 -7.10 4.62 -2.03
CA SER A 30 -5.93 5.51 -1.98
C SER A 30 -5.09 5.56 -3.26
N MET A 31 -5.33 4.66 -4.21
CA MET A 31 -4.72 4.63 -5.54
C MET A 31 -5.77 4.71 -6.66
N GLU A 32 -6.95 5.24 -6.32
CA GLU A 32 -8.08 5.35 -7.24
C GLU A 32 -7.72 6.00 -8.57
N LYS A 33 -8.43 5.62 -9.63
CA LYS A 33 -8.12 5.88 -11.04
C LYS A 33 -6.92 5.09 -11.58
N SER A 34 -5.91 4.80 -10.75
CA SER A 34 -4.81 3.92 -11.15
C SER A 34 -5.09 2.45 -10.79
N LEU A 35 -5.58 2.21 -9.58
CA LEU A 35 -5.95 0.90 -9.03
C LEU A 35 -7.28 1.07 -8.29
N MET A 36 -8.30 0.34 -8.72
CA MET A 36 -9.65 0.46 -8.17
C MET A 36 -9.85 -0.49 -6.99
N VAL A 37 -10.74 -0.13 -6.08
CA VAL A 37 -11.16 -1.06 -5.00
C VAL A 37 -11.77 -2.31 -5.62
N GLY A 38 -11.29 -3.48 -5.21
CA GLY A 38 -11.70 -4.78 -5.75
C GLY A 38 -10.81 -5.32 -6.88
N ASP A 39 -9.89 -4.53 -7.42
CA ASP A 39 -8.92 -5.02 -8.41
C ASP A 39 -8.04 -6.12 -7.81
N TYR A 40 -7.73 -7.12 -8.65
CA TYR A 40 -6.75 -8.16 -8.35
C TYR A 40 -5.43 -7.87 -9.05
N LEU A 41 -4.35 -7.90 -8.28
CA LEU A 41 -3.01 -7.60 -8.76
C LEU A 41 -2.07 -8.78 -8.56
N PHE A 42 -1.21 -9.02 -9.55
CA PHE A 42 -0.02 -9.83 -9.37
C PHE A 42 1.20 -8.92 -9.16
N VAL A 43 1.79 -9.01 -7.98
CA VAL A 43 2.95 -8.21 -7.60
C VAL A 43 4.20 -9.05 -7.79
N SER A 44 5.06 -8.62 -8.72
CA SER A 44 6.35 -9.25 -8.94
C SER A 44 7.33 -8.88 -7.83
N LYS A 45 8.02 -9.88 -7.31
CA LYS A 45 9.07 -9.69 -6.29
C LYS A 45 10.46 -9.52 -6.91
N ALA A 46 10.62 -9.89 -8.17
CA ALA A 46 11.91 -9.89 -8.85
C ALA A 46 12.38 -8.48 -9.26
N HIS A 47 11.46 -7.58 -9.66
CA HIS A 47 11.80 -6.27 -10.21
C HIS A 47 12.74 -5.47 -9.29
N TYR A 48 12.42 -5.39 -8.00
CA TYR A 48 13.22 -4.66 -7.01
C TYR A 48 14.08 -5.58 -6.14
N GLY A 49 14.40 -6.78 -6.65
CA GLY A 49 15.17 -7.80 -5.96
C GLY A 49 14.32 -8.63 -4.97
N VAL A 50 14.44 -9.93 -5.10
CA VAL A 50 13.74 -10.87 -4.23
C VAL A 50 14.31 -10.79 -2.82
N ARG A 51 13.45 -10.52 -1.83
CA ARG A 51 13.84 -10.58 -0.42
C ARG A 51 13.69 -12.00 0.10
N MET A 52 14.75 -12.52 0.71
CA MET A 52 14.71 -13.81 1.38
C MET A 52 13.79 -13.76 2.60
N PRO A 53 13.01 -14.83 2.88
CA PRO A 53 12.19 -14.91 4.09
C PRO A 53 13.05 -14.77 5.34
N MET A 54 12.65 -13.86 6.24
CA MET A 54 13.34 -13.66 7.53
C MET A 54 12.77 -14.53 8.63
N THR A 55 11.48 -14.90 8.54
CA THR A 55 10.79 -15.78 9.50
C THR A 55 10.45 -17.12 8.83
N PRO A 56 11.43 -18.06 8.77
CA PRO A 56 11.26 -19.33 8.05
C PRO A 56 10.23 -20.27 8.71
N VAL A 57 10.02 -20.13 10.03
CA VAL A 57 9.05 -20.94 10.76
C VAL A 57 7.71 -20.22 10.79
N ALA A 58 6.93 -20.45 9.74
CA ALA A 58 5.59 -19.89 9.56
C ALA A 58 4.66 -20.91 8.91
N ILE A 59 3.36 -20.79 9.16
CA ILE A 59 2.35 -21.63 8.50
C ILE A 59 2.31 -21.24 7.00
N PRO A 60 2.46 -22.22 6.10
CA PRO A 60 2.43 -21.97 4.67
C PRO A 60 1.17 -21.21 4.23
N LEU A 61 1.30 -20.33 3.25
CA LEU A 61 0.23 -19.54 2.63
C LEU A 61 -0.47 -18.53 3.56
N MET A 62 -0.13 -18.48 4.86
CA MET A 62 -0.62 -17.47 5.80
C MET A 62 0.38 -16.32 5.91
N HIS A 63 -0.13 -15.10 6.07
CA HIS A 63 0.74 -13.91 6.16
C HIS A 63 1.12 -13.59 7.61
N ALA A 64 0.21 -13.06 8.41
CA ALA A 64 0.50 -12.61 9.77
C ALA A 64 -0.27 -13.38 10.84
N THR A 65 -1.59 -13.59 10.65
CA THR A 65 -2.46 -14.23 11.62
C THR A 65 -3.18 -15.45 11.04
N ILE A 66 -3.54 -16.38 11.92
CA ILE A 66 -4.35 -17.55 11.56
C ILE A 66 -5.81 -17.07 11.43
N PRO A 67 -6.50 -17.38 10.30
CA PRO A 67 -7.90 -17.03 10.12
C PRO A 67 -8.79 -17.46 11.29
N PHE A 68 -9.77 -16.65 11.63
CA PHE A 68 -10.71 -16.84 12.74
C PHE A 68 -10.08 -16.86 14.14
N THR A 69 -8.78 -16.61 14.25
CA THR A 69 -8.07 -16.46 15.52
C THR A 69 -7.25 -15.17 15.49
N GLN A 70 -6.79 -14.71 16.64
CA GLN A 70 -5.84 -13.59 16.73
C GLN A 70 -4.40 -14.08 16.92
N LEU A 71 -4.17 -15.40 16.78
CA LEU A 71 -2.86 -15.99 16.97
C LEU A 71 -1.95 -15.75 15.77
N PRO A 72 -0.66 -15.44 15.98
CA PRO A 72 0.29 -15.30 14.90
C PRO A 72 0.48 -16.61 14.15
N SER A 73 0.60 -16.54 12.81
CA SER A 73 0.88 -17.68 11.94
C SER A 73 2.38 -18.03 11.86
N PHE A 74 3.23 -17.33 12.61
CA PHE A 74 4.68 -17.46 12.57
C PHE A 74 5.28 -17.37 13.98
N THR A 75 6.56 -17.72 14.11
CA THR A 75 7.32 -17.50 15.34
C THR A 75 8.57 -16.66 15.07
N THR A 76 8.85 -15.75 16.00
CA THR A 76 10.05 -14.90 15.97
C THR A 76 11.27 -15.51 16.64
N LYS A 77 11.14 -16.74 17.19
CA LYS A 77 12.26 -17.45 17.85
C LYS A 77 13.42 -17.75 16.92
N VAL A 78 13.12 -17.95 15.63
CA VAL A 78 14.12 -18.18 14.60
C VAL A 78 13.94 -17.08 13.56
N GLN A 79 14.91 -16.18 13.46
CA GLN A 79 14.95 -15.13 12.46
C GLN A 79 16.27 -15.19 11.69
N LEU A 80 16.16 -15.11 10.36
CA LEU A 80 17.32 -15.02 9.47
C LEU A 80 17.67 -13.55 9.24
N PRO A 81 18.94 -13.24 8.96
CA PRO A 81 19.35 -11.87 8.63
C PRO A 81 18.65 -11.37 7.38
N TYR A 82 18.46 -10.05 7.28
CA TYR A 82 17.94 -9.42 6.08
C TYR A 82 18.88 -9.66 4.90
N PHE A 83 18.37 -10.25 3.86
CA PHE A 83 19.07 -10.43 2.60
C PHE A 83 18.14 -10.22 1.42
N ARG A 84 18.60 -9.50 0.41
CA ARG A 84 17.88 -9.24 -0.82
C ARG A 84 18.79 -9.51 -2.01
N LEU A 85 18.28 -10.25 -2.99
CA LEU A 85 18.95 -10.47 -4.26
C LEU A 85 19.04 -9.16 -5.06
N PRO A 86 20.00 -9.04 -6.00
CA PRO A 86 20.07 -7.90 -6.89
C PRO A 86 18.75 -7.64 -7.61
N ALA A 87 18.41 -6.37 -7.76
CA ALA A 87 17.21 -5.94 -8.48
C ALA A 87 17.46 -5.95 -9.99
N PHE A 88 16.38 -6.18 -10.78
CA PHE A 88 16.44 -6.02 -12.23
C PHE A 88 16.26 -4.57 -12.67
N GLN A 89 15.64 -3.75 -11.81
CA GLN A 89 15.44 -2.33 -12.07
C GLN A 89 15.48 -1.53 -10.77
N GLU A 90 15.76 -0.24 -10.92
CA GLU A 90 15.67 0.72 -9.83
C GLU A 90 14.25 1.30 -9.72
N VAL A 91 13.91 1.80 -8.52
CA VAL A 91 12.65 2.51 -8.31
C VAL A 91 12.69 3.84 -9.05
N GLN A 92 11.68 4.12 -9.86
CA GLN A 92 11.56 5.36 -10.62
C GLN A 92 10.35 6.17 -10.16
N ARG A 93 10.38 7.48 -10.38
CA ARG A 93 9.24 8.37 -10.13
C ARG A 93 8.03 7.89 -10.92
N ASN A 94 6.85 8.09 -10.38
CA ASN A 94 5.55 7.70 -10.94
C ASN A 94 5.25 6.20 -11.00
N GLN A 95 6.19 5.32 -10.67
CA GLN A 95 5.91 3.89 -10.56
C GLN A 95 5.07 3.58 -9.32
N SER A 96 4.09 2.68 -9.47
CA SER A 96 3.38 2.09 -8.34
C SER A 96 4.18 0.88 -7.83
N PHE A 97 4.42 0.83 -6.53
CA PHE A 97 5.14 -0.29 -5.92
C PHE A 97 4.49 -0.72 -4.60
N VAL A 98 4.72 -1.97 -4.25
CA VAL A 98 4.27 -2.55 -2.98
C VAL A 98 5.43 -2.56 -2.00
N PHE A 99 5.16 -2.12 -0.78
CA PHE A 99 6.15 -2.11 0.31
C PHE A 99 5.50 -2.51 1.64
N ASN A 100 6.31 -2.90 2.59
CA ASN A 100 5.85 -3.22 3.94
C ASN A 100 5.64 -1.94 4.75
N TYR A 101 4.49 -1.84 5.42
CA TYR A 101 4.13 -0.65 6.20
C TYR A 101 5.13 -0.39 7.35
N PRO A 102 5.83 0.75 7.36
CA PRO A 102 6.90 0.99 8.33
C PRO A 102 6.38 1.22 9.76
N GLY A 103 5.14 1.71 9.91
CA GLY A 103 4.54 1.99 11.22
C GLY A 103 4.21 0.75 12.06
N GLU A 104 4.22 -0.43 11.48
CA GLU A 104 3.98 -1.70 12.18
C GLU A 104 5.32 -2.23 12.75
N VAL A 105 5.72 -1.70 13.92
CA VAL A 105 7.04 -1.99 14.49
C VAL A 105 7.14 -3.35 15.19
N GLU A 106 6.00 -3.93 15.59
CA GLU A 106 5.95 -5.19 16.37
C GLU A 106 6.25 -6.43 15.53
N ASN A 107 5.93 -6.38 14.24
CA ASN A 107 6.12 -7.52 13.35
C ASN A 107 7.45 -7.47 12.59
N PRO A 108 8.07 -8.64 12.32
CA PRO A 108 9.19 -8.74 11.39
C PRO A 108 8.83 -8.17 10.02
N ILE A 109 9.80 -7.63 9.30
CA ILE A 109 9.56 -6.91 8.04
C ILE A 109 8.82 -7.74 6.98
N ASP A 110 9.04 -9.06 6.94
CA ASP A 110 8.38 -9.98 6.01
C ASP A 110 6.96 -10.40 6.45
N LYS A 111 6.53 -9.97 7.65
CA LYS A 111 5.19 -10.20 8.21
C LYS A 111 4.36 -8.93 8.37
N LYS A 112 4.93 -7.75 8.07
CA LYS A 112 4.23 -6.48 8.06
C LYS A 112 3.20 -6.41 6.93
N GLN A 113 2.17 -5.60 7.12
CA GLN A 113 1.17 -5.32 6.10
C GLN A 113 1.81 -4.77 4.82
N ASN A 114 1.27 -5.17 3.69
CA ASN A 114 1.70 -4.70 2.39
C ASN A 114 0.84 -3.52 1.95
N TYR A 115 1.48 -2.40 1.60
CA TYR A 115 0.83 -1.21 1.07
C TYR A 115 1.27 -0.98 -0.36
N VAL A 116 0.36 -0.50 -1.20
CA VAL A 116 0.66 -0.03 -2.55
C VAL A 116 0.53 1.49 -2.60
N LYS A 117 1.57 2.17 -3.07
CA LYS A 117 1.59 3.62 -3.30
C LYS A 117 2.40 3.95 -4.55
N ARG A 118 2.23 5.17 -5.04
CA ARG A 118 3.01 5.71 -6.14
C ARG A 118 4.28 6.36 -5.62
N CYS A 119 5.43 6.05 -6.24
CA CYS A 119 6.69 6.71 -5.95
C CYS A 119 6.62 8.15 -6.48
N VAL A 120 6.70 9.11 -5.60
CA VAL A 120 6.66 10.55 -5.94
C VAL A 120 8.07 11.07 -6.18
N ALA A 121 9.00 10.73 -5.30
CA ALA A 121 10.38 11.17 -5.37
C ALA A 121 11.35 10.01 -5.11
N VAL A 122 12.53 10.08 -5.66
CA VAL A 122 13.62 9.10 -5.47
C VAL A 122 14.78 9.73 -4.70
N ALA A 123 15.76 8.92 -4.31
CA ALA A 123 16.93 9.38 -3.59
C ALA A 123 17.65 10.50 -4.39
N GLY A 124 17.97 11.60 -3.72
CA GLY A 124 18.58 12.79 -4.32
C GLY A 124 17.58 13.88 -4.74
N ASP A 125 16.27 13.58 -4.77
CA ASP A 125 15.25 14.59 -5.06
C ASP A 125 14.95 15.48 -3.86
N THR A 126 14.61 16.73 -4.16
CA THR A 126 13.99 17.65 -3.21
C THR A 126 12.48 17.65 -3.46
N LEU A 127 11.71 17.21 -2.48
CA LEU A 127 10.24 17.20 -2.53
C LEU A 127 9.68 18.38 -1.75
N SER A 128 8.75 19.12 -2.35
CA SER A 128 7.93 20.12 -1.67
C SER A 128 6.47 20.01 -2.08
N VAL A 129 5.58 20.50 -1.24
CA VAL A 129 4.13 20.57 -1.54
C VAL A 129 3.71 22.03 -1.37
N VAL A 130 3.29 22.65 -2.46
CA VAL A 130 2.86 24.04 -2.49
C VAL A 130 1.39 24.09 -2.92
N ASN A 131 0.52 24.63 -2.08
CA ASN A 131 -0.94 24.70 -2.33
C ASN A 131 -1.56 23.33 -2.71
N GLY A 132 -1.09 22.23 -2.08
CA GLY A 132 -1.53 20.89 -2.39
C GLY A 132 -0.90 20.25 -3.63
N MET A 133 -0.14 21.02 -4.42
CA MET A 133 0.56 20.52 -5.61
C MET A 133 1.97 20.04 -5.24
N VAL A 134 2.34 18.89 -5.75
CA VAL A 134 3.66 18.29 -5.52
C VAL A 134 4.68 18.91 -6.47
N HIS A 135 5.82 19.35 -5.93
CA HIS A 135 6.96 19.86 -6.69
C HIS A 135 8.18 19.00 -6.41
N ILE A 136 8.89 18.64 -7.46
CA ILE A 136 10.14 17.89 -7.40
C ILE A 136 11.26 18.72 -8.00
N ASN A 137 12.30 18.98 -7.21
CA ASN A 137 13.45 19.82 -7.60
C ASN A 137 13.04 21.23 -8.04
N GLY A 138 11.96 21.77 -7.47
CA GLY A 138 11.43 23.08 -7.77
C GLY A 138 10.41 23.14 -8.92
N GLU A 139 10.18 22.04 -9.63
CA GLU A 139 9.21 21.96 -10.73
C GLU A 139 7.96 21.20 -10.30
N GLU A 140 6.78 21.65 -10.77
CA GLU A 140 5.53 20.97 -10.50
C GLU A 140 5.52 19.57 -11.15
N GLN A 141 5.13 18.56 -10.36
CA GLN A 141 5.10 17.18 -10.80
C GLN A 141 4.01 16.95 -11.84
N THR A 142 4.39 16.42 -13.00
CA THR A 142 3.44 15.89 -13.98
C THR A 142 3.06 14.44 -13.66
N TRP A 143 1.76 14.17 -13.68
CA TRP A 143 1.24 12.84 -13.37
C TRP A 143 0.95 12.03 -14.63
N PRO A 144 1.10 10.69 -14.60
CA PRO A 144 0.63 9.83 -15.67
C PRO A 144 -0.90 9.93 -15.85
N ASP A 145 -1.43 9.66 -17.04
CA ASP A 145 -2.85 9.83 -17.42
C ASP A 145 -3.85 9.18 -16.44
N ARG A 146 -3.48 8.08 -15.80
CA ARG A 146 -4.31 7.38 -14.82
C ARG A 146 -4.03 7.74 -13.36
N ALA A 147 -3.18 8.73 -13.11
CA ALA A 147 -2.87 9.19 -11.77
C ALA A 147 -3.55 10.53 -11.52
N ASN A 148 -4.66 10.50 -10.80
CA ASN A 148 -5.38 11.70 -10.38
C ASN A 148 -5.10 11.97 -8.91
N SER A 149 -4.64 13.19 -8.61
CA SER A 149 -4.47 13.63 -7.23
C SER A 149 -5.83 13.82 -6.58
N GLN A 150 -5.95 13.36 -5.34
CA GLN A 150 -7.14 13.56 -4.52
C GLN A 150 -6.89 14.76 -3.61
N PHE A 151 -7.80 15.73 -3.62
CA PHE A 151 -7.73 16.91 -2.78
C PHE A 151 -8.89 16.94 -1.79
N SER A 152 -8.66 17.57 -0.65
CA SER A 152 -9.73 17.91 0.29
C SER A 152 -10.30 19.28 -0.08
N TYR A 153 -11.62 19.39 -0.03
CA TYR A 153 -12.33 20.63 -0.34
C TYR A 153 -13.15 21.07 0.87
N TYR A 154 -13.19 22.37 1.09
CA TYR A 154 -14.15 22.97 1.99
C TYR A 154 -15.45 23.23 1.23
N VAL A 155 -16.56 22.66 1.68
CA VAL A 155 -17.86 22.83 1.04
C VAL A 155 -18.77 23.65 1.97
N ARG A 156 -19.16 24.84 1.52
CA ARG A 156 -20.15 25.67 2.18
C ARG A 156 -21.50 25.53 1.50
N THR A 157 -22.52 25.16 2.25
CA THR A 157 -23.90 25.06 1.75
C THR A 157 -24.65 26.35 2.04
N ASN A 158 -25.59 26.72 1.15
CA ASN A 158 -26.45 27.88 1.32
C ASN A 158 -27.71 27.56 2.15
N ALA A 159 -27.90 26.34 2.62
CA ALA A 159 -29.04 25.88 3.39
C ALA A 159 -28.61 25.47 4.79
N ASP A 160 -29.52 25.64 5.76
CA ASP A 160 -29.33 25.19 7.13
C ASP A 160 -29.29 23.65 7.29
N ASN A 161 -29.45 22.93 6.19
CA ASN A 161 -29.41 21.46 6.17
C ASN A 161 -27.97 20.97 6.01
N ALA A 162 -27.48 20.27 7.01
CA ALA A 162 -26.20 19.57 6.94
C ALA A 162 -26.22 18.53 5.79
N LEU A 163 -25.14 18.48 5.04
CA LEU A 163 -24.95 17.45 4.02
C LEU A 163 -24.92 16.06 4.69
N ASN A 164 -25.72 15.13 4.17
CA ASN A 164 -25.73 13.77 4.70
C ASN A 164 -24.46 13.03 4.23
N PRO A 165 -23.54 12.61 5.14
CA PRO A 165 -22.29 11.93 4.78
C PRO A 165 -22.51 10.65 3.99
N ARG A 166 -23.60 9.90 4.24
CA ARG A 166 -23.94 8.69 3.49
C ARG A 166 -24.29 9.02 2.05
N THR A 167 -25.12 10.04 1.83
CA THR A 167 -25.47 10.48 0.46
C THR A 167 -24.27 10.96 -0.33
N LEU A 168 -23.33 11.67 0.34
CA LEU A 168 -22.08 12.11 -0.28
C LEU A 168 -21.23 10.90 -0.70
N LYS A 169 -21.13 9.90 0.16
CA LYS A 169 -20.38 8.67 -0.14
C LYS A 169 -21.05 7.84 -1.24
N ASP A 170 -22.34 7.56 -1.11
CA ASP A 170 -23.04 6.59 -1.97
C ASP A 170 -23.33 7.14 -3.39
N LYS A 171 -23.61 8.45 -3.52
CA LYS A 171 -23.95 9.06 -4.80
C LYS A 171 -22.77 9.74 -5.51
N PHE A 172 -21.80 10.24 -4.75
CA PHE A 172 -20.73 11.09 -5.29
C PHE A 172 -19.34 10.59 -4.97
N ASP A 173 -19.21 9.47 -4.25
CA ASP A 173 -17.95 8.90 -3.75
C ASP A 173 -17.07 9.91 -2.98
N ILE A 174 -17.71 10.87 -2.32
CA ILE A 174 -17.06 11.90 -1.50
C ILE A 174 -16.94 11.39 -0.07
N ASN A 175 -15.72 11.25 0.42
CA ASN A 175 -15.47 10.93 1.83
C ASN A 175 -15.58 12.18 2.68
N TYR A 176 -16.47 12.13 3.68
CA TYR A 176 -16.63 13.21 4.65
C TYR A 176 -15.48 13.22 5.66
N ILE A 177 -14.85 14.37 5.83
CA ILE A 177 -13.82 14.62 6.83
C ILE A 177 -14.46 15.44 7.96
N ASN A 178 -14.31 15.03 9.21
CA ASN A 178 -14.90 15.71 10.36
C ASN A 178 -14.27 17.11 10.61
N ASN A 179 -14.98 17.95 11.38
CA ASN A 179 -14.60 19.36 11.59
C ASN A 179 -13.18 19.57 12.16
N GLU A 180 -12.65 18.65 12.95
CA GLU A 180 -11.30 18.78 13.53
C GLU A 180 -10.20 18.63 12.49
N GLN A 181 -10.44 17.80 11.49
CA GLN A 181 -9.50 17.65 10.35
C GLN A 181 -9.59 18.83 9.38
N GLN A 182 -10.76 19.46 9.25
CA GLN A 182 -10.97 20.65 8.42
C GLN A 182 -10.19 21.86 8.93
N LEU A 183 -10.14 22.08 10.23
CA LEU A 183 -9.39 23.19 10.85
C LEU A 183 -7.89 23.13 10.61
N ARG A 184 -7.33 21.92 10.47
CA ARG A 184 -5.90 21.75 10.16
C ARG A 184 -5.54 22.17 8.74
N TYR A 185 -6.47 22.02 7.79
CA TYR A 185 -6.26 22.42 6.38
C TYR A 185 -6.42 23.93 6.17
N GLN A 186 -7.30 24.61 6.91
CA GLN A 186 -7.44 26.07 6.83
C GLN A 186 -6.17 26.80 7.29
N ASN A 187 -5.48 26.30 8.31
CA ASN A 187 -4.28 26.94 8.84
C ASN A 187 -3.02 26.72 7.99
N SER A 188 -3.06 25.84 6.98
CA SER A 188 -1.93 25.61 6.06
C SER A 188 -2.04 26.40 4.75
N SER A 189 -3.18 27.02 4.45
CA SER A 189 -3.40 27.83 3.26
C SER A 189 -3.20 29.34 3.46
N ASP A 190 -2.92 29.77 4.71
CA ASP A 190 -2.67 31.19 5.06
C ASP A 190 -1.17 31.50 5.30
N VAL A 191 -0.26 30.69 4.72
CA VAL A 191 1.19 30.96 4.77
C VAL A 191 1.76 31.07 3.37
#